data_2a5433c8b8b7910d53d772b74415d1b8
#
_entry.id   2a5433c8b8b7910d53d772b74415d1b8
#
_cell.length_a   1.000
_cell.length_b   1.000
_cell.length_c   1.000
_cell.angle_alpha   90.00
_cell.angle_beta   90.00
_cell.angle_gamma   90.00
#
_symmetry.space_group_name_H-M   'P 1'
#
loop_
_entity.id
_entity.type
_entity.pdbx_description
1 polymer ?
#
loop_
_entity_poly.entity_id
_entity_poly.type
_entity_poly.pdbx_seq_one_letter_code
_entity_poly.pdbx_strand_id
1 'polypeptide(L)'
;MRKKVILSLMLMTFLSAVEGTIISTAIPRITNDLSGVELVSWVYAIYMLATAVSTPIYGKLADLFGRKKVLLIGATIFLIGSALCGIVTSMEQLIVFRALQGLGAGAIMPITMTIIGDLYSEVKDRAKAQGWISAVWGISGVIGPLVGGFLVDSLSWRYIFFLNVPFGIIACIMIVIYYKESIKPAKHHIDYLGATVFSLSTIALLYALLTGSSKQNWGDMTIIGLLIFAALSFIIFLFIEKKSPEPLIPLALFSNRTLSIINILTLISGAMIISITMYLPIWSQGVLGKNATDAGLILMPLPVMWTVGTIFSGKLVGSLNTKQIILLGASVLSVAAFSLFTLSTDSPAFLIYVAVGLFGLGMGLITPIYMVTIQAAVPNNTRGTAIGLNTFINTFSQTLGAAVFGAMFNTMIHARGIKNLDLVTSGGHEGTTANVVTESQEALASSVHFIYMGTFILALVTLVVVWFLLKPSTQTSEQ
;
A
#
# COMPACT_ATOMS: atom_id res chain seq x y z
N MET A 1 -21.66 -18.87 10.64
CA MET A 1 -21.33 -18.76 9.22
C MET A 1 -20.43 -17.55 8.93
N ARG A 2 -20.80 -16.31 9.32
CA ARG A 2 -20.00 -15.07 9.12
C ARG A 2 -18.54 -15.19 9.61
N LYS A 3 -18.29 -15.72 10.83
CA LYS A 3 -16.92 -15.89 11.37
C LYS A 3 -16.01 -16.77 10.48
N LYS A 4 -16.56 -17.83 9.86
CA LYS A 4 -15.80 -18.72 8.96
C LYS A 4 -15.44 -18.01 7.66
N VAL A 5 -16.33 -17.16 7.14
CA VAL A 5 -16.05 -16.32 5.96
C VAL A 5 -14.94 -15.33 6.29
N ILE A 6 -15.02 -14.62 7.44
CA ILE A 6 -13.95 -13.70 7.84
C ILE A 6 -12.61 -14.42 7.97
N LEU A 7 -12.58 -15.61 8.57
CA LEU A 7 -11.34 -16.41 8.68
C LEU A 7 -10.77 -16.76 7.29
N SER A 8 -11.64 -17.11 6.33
CA SER A 8 -11.20 -17.35 4.94
C SER A 8 -10.60 -16.11 4.29
N LEU A 9 -11.24 -14.95 4.49
CA LEU A 9 -10.76 -13.66 3.98
C LEU A 9 -9.45 -13.25 4.67
N MET A 10 -9.33 -13.49 5.98
CA MET A 10 -8.07 -13.25 6.73
C MET A 10 -6.93 -14.10 6.17
N LEU A 11 -7.17 -15.39 5.89
CA LEU A 11 -6.15 -16.27 5.32
C LEU A 11 -5.74 -15.79 3.91
N MET A 12 -6.70 -15.40 3.07
CA MET A 12 -6.44 -14.86 1.74
C MET A 12 -5.63 -13.56 1.81
N THR A 13 -6.01 -12.65 2.72
CA THR A 13 -5.30 -11.39 2.94
C THR A 13 -3.91 -11.62 3.50
N PHE A 14 -3.73 -12.61 4.38
CA PHE A 14 -2.44 -12.97 4.96
C PHE A 14 -1.42 -13.32 3.86
N LEU A 15 -1.81 -14.15 2.88
CA LEU A 15 -0.95 -14.52 1.77
C LEU A 15 -0.49 -13.29 0.97
N SER A 16 -1.44 -12.41 0.62
CA SER A 16 -1.10 -11.19 -0.11
C SER A 16 -0.23 -10.22 0.70
N ALA A 17 -0.42 -10.15 2.03
CA ALA A 17 0.34 -9.26 2.90
C ALA A 17 1.75 -9.78 3.17
N VAL A 18 1.91 -11.09 3.40
CA VAL A 18 3.23 -11.73 3.59
C VAL A 18 4.07 -11.60 2.33
N GLU A 19 3.46 -11.74 1.14
CA GLU A 19 4.15 -11.61 -0.15
C GLU A 19 4.90 -10.28 -0.29
N GLY A 20 4.34 -9.20 0.23
CA GLY A 20 4.97 -7.87 0.21
C GLY A 20 6.23 -7.77 1.08
N THR A 21 6.39 -8.64 2.07
CA THR A 21 7.48 -8.56 3.05
C THR A 21 8.48 -9.71 2.97
N ILE A 22 8.02 -10.91 2.63
CA ILE A 22 8.84 -12.14 2.61
C ILE A 22 9.91 -12.10 1.52
N ILE A 23 9.61 -11.48 0.37
CA ILE A 23 10.52 -11.45 -0.77
C ILE A 23 11.81 -10.68 -0.48
N SER A 24 11.76 -9.67 0.39
CA SER A 24 12.92 -8.85 0.74
C SER A 24 14.07 -9.68 1.35
N THR A 25 13.74 -10.74 2.09
CA THR A 25 14.73 -11.64 2.70
C THR A 25 15.35 -12.60 1.69
N ALA A 26 14.68 -12.85 0.58
CA ALA A 26 15.12 -13.78 -0.45
C ALA A 26 15.97 -13.13 -1.56
N ILE A 27 15.89 -11.81 -1.72
CA ILE A 27 16.57 -11.08 -2.80
C ILE A 27 18.05 -11.44 -2.95
N PRO A 28 18.90 -11.49 -1.89
CA PRO A 28 20.32 -11.82 -2.06
C PRO A 28 20.55 -13.22 -2.61
N ARG A 29 19.71 -14.19 -2.21
CA ARG A 29 19.79 -15.56 -2.73
C ARG A 29 19.28 -15.68 -4.15
N ILE A 30 18.19 -14.98 -4.48
CA ILE A 30 17.63 -14.91 -5.82
C ILE A 30 18.66 -14.36 -6.81
N THR A 31 19.32 -13.26 -6.45
CA THR A 31 20.37 -12.65 -7.29
C THR A 31 21.59 -13.54 -7.49
N ASN A 32 21.97 -14.28 -6.48
CA ASN A 32 23.08 -15.25 -6.61
C ASN A 32 22.71 -16.42 -7.52
N ASP A 33 21.46 -16.93 -7.45
CA ASP A 33 21.02 -18.10 -8.22
C ASP A 33 20.68 -17.77 -9.68
N LEU A 34 20.01 -16.63 -9.91
CA LEU A 34 19.45 -16.28 -11.23
C LEU A 34 20.31 -15.26 -11.98
N SER A 35 21.31 -14.64 -11.32
CA SER A 35 22.04 -13.46 -11.83
C SER A 35 21.11 -12.27 -12.12
N GLY A 36 21.59 -11.17 -12.72
CA GLY A 36 20.76 -10.03 -13.10
C GLY A 36 20.43 -9.08 -11.96
N VAL A 37 21.47 -8.68 -11.19
CA VAL A 37 21.35 -7.72 -10.05
C VAL A 37 20.65 -6.43 -10.48
N GLU A 38 20.87 -5.97 -11.70
CA GLU A 38 20.24 -4.78 -12.28
C GLU A 38 18.70 -4.88 -12.42
N LEU A 39 18.18 -6.11 -12.47
CA LEU A 39 16.75 -6.39 -12.63
C LEU A 39 16.03 -6.61 -11.29
N VAL A 40 16.73 -6.66 -10.16
CA VAL A 40 16.17 -6.97 -8.83
C VAL A 40 15.02 -6.06 -8.45
N SER A 41 15.17 -4.76 -8.68
CA SER A 41 14.12 -3.78 -8.38
C SER A 41 12.82 -4.07 -9.13
N TRP A 42 12.91 -4.68 -10.31
CA TRP A 42 11.75 -5.05 -11.12
C TRP A 42 10.96 -6.23 -10.54
N VAL A 43 11.61 -7.13 -9.82
CA VAL A 43 10.92 -8.26 -9.15
C VAL A 43 9.86 -7.75 -8.17
N TYR A 44 10.14 -6.65 -7.47
CA TYR A 44 9.19 -6.02 -6.56
C TYR A 44 8.24 -5.06 -7.28
N ALA A 45 8.78 -4.19 -8.13
CA ALA A 45 8.04 -3.13 -8.79
C ALA A 45 6.93 -3.66 -9.71
N ILE A 46 7.20 -4.71 -10.49
CA ILE A 46 6.22 -5.27 -11.42
C ILE A 46 5.00 -5.88 -10.72
N TYR A 47 5.22 -6.54 -9.57
CA TYR A 47 4.14 -7.06 -8.75
C TYR A 47 3.23 -5.94 -8.24
N MET A 48 3.81 -4.87 -7.71
CA MET A 48 3.06 -3.70 -7.22
C MET A 48 2.31 -2.99 -8.35
N LEU A 49 2.96 -2.83 -9.51
CA LEU A 49 2.37 -2.22 -10.69
C LEU A 49 1.18 -3.05 -11.21
N ALA A 50 1.36 -4.36 -11.37
CA ALA A 50 0.29 -5.27 -11.81
C ALA A 50 -0.88 -5.28 -10.83
N THR A 51 -0.60 -5.27 -9.52
CA THR A 51 -1.61 -5.19 -8.47
C THR A 51 -2.39 -3.88 -8.55
N ALA A 52 -1.69 -2.74 -8.68
CA ALA A 52 -2.33 -1.43 -8.77
C ALA A 52 -3.28 -1.32 -9.98
N VAL A 53 -2.81 -1.74 -11.16
CA VAL A 53 -3.58 -1.69 -12.42
C VAL A 53 -4.81 -2.58 -12.35
N SER A 54 -4.69 -3.78 -11.81
CA SER A 54 -5.80 -4.77 -11.78
C SER A 54 -6.83 -4.48 -10.69
N THR A 55 -6.48 -3.78 -9.63
CA THR A 55 -7.35 -3.50 -8.47
C THR A 55 -8.70 -2.86 -8.83
N PRO A 56 -8.79 -1.75 -9.58
CA PRO A 56 -10.08 -1.15 -9.93
C PRO A 56 -10.88 -2.01 -10.91
N ILE A 57 -10.18 -2.74 -11.79
CA ILE A 57 -10.81 -3.68 -12.72
C ILE A 57 -11.53 -4.78 -11.94
N TYR A 58 -10.86 -5.40 -10.96
CA TYR A 58 -11.49 -6.41 -10.11
C TYR A 58 -12.61 -5.86 -9.24
N GLY A 59 -12.51 -4.62 -8.79
CA GLY A 59 -13.59 -3.94 -8.08
C GLY A 59 -14.86 -3.90 -8.92
N LYS A 60 -14.75 -3.46 -10.17
CA LYS A 60 -15.86 -3.42 -11.14
C LYS A 60 -16.36 -4.82 -11.49
N LEU A 61 -15.46 -5.75 -11.82
CA LEU A 61 -15.81 -7.13 -12.14
C LEU A 61 -16.56 -7.82 -11.00
N ALA A 62 -16.19 -7.54 -9.75
CA ALA A 62 -16.87 -8.07 -8.57
C ALA A 62 -18.31 -7.56 -8.44
N ASP A 63 -18.58 -6.31 -8.82
CA ASP A 63 -19.93 -5.77 -8.85
C ASP A 63 -20.77 -6.40 -9.98
N LEU A 64 -20.17 -6.68 -11.15
CA LEU A 64 -20.85 -7.23 -12.32
C LEU A 64 -21.10 -8.75 -12.21
N PHE A 65 -20.08 -9.52 -11.86
CA PHE A 65 -20.08 -10.98 -11.93
C PHE A 65 -20.19 -11.69 -10.58
N GLY A 66 -20.22 -10.90 -9.49
CA GLY A 66 -20.28 -11.42 -8.13
C GLY A 66 -18.92 -11.50 -7.46
N ARG A 67 -18.93 -11.24 -6.14
CA ARG A 67 -17.70 -11.15 -5.32
C ARG A 67 -16.99 -12.49 -5.20
N LYS A 68 -17.74 -13.58 -5.00
CA LYS A 68 -17.20 -14.93 -4.82
C LYS A 68 -16.41 -15.38 -6.03
N LYS A 69 -17.05 -15.30 -7.21
CA LYS A 69 -16.46 -15.78 -8.47
C LYS A 69 -15.19 -15.02 -8.80
N VAL A 70 -15.24 -13.68 -8.70
CA VAL A 70 -14.12 -12.83 -9.07
C VAL A 70 -12.96 -12.95 -8.06
N LEU A 71 -13.24 -13.08 -6.77
CA LEU A 71 -12.20 -13.36 -5.75
C LEU A 71 -11.49 -14.69 -6.03
N LEU A 72 -12.25 -15.75 -6.36
CA LEU A 72 -11.66 -17.07 -6.66
C LEU A 72 -10.83 -17.04 -7.93
N ILE A 73 -11.24 -16.32 -8.97
CA ILE A 73 -10.45 -16.15 -10.19
C ILE A 73 -9.13 -15.42 -9.87
N GLY A 74 -9.21 -14.29 -9.17
CA GLY A 74 -8.01 -13.53 -8.78
C GLY A 74 -7.06 -14.34 -7.90
N ALA A 75 -7.60 -15.06 -6.91
CA ALA A 75 -6.83 -15.95 -6.05
C ALA A 75 -6.16 -17.09 -6.84
N THR A 76 -6.87 -17.67 -7.80
CA THR A 76 -6.30 -18.74 -8.67
C THR A 76 -5.15 -18.20 -9.52
N ILE A 77 -5.30 -17.00 -10.11
CA ILE A 77 -4.24 -16.35 -10.89
C ILE A 77 -3.03 -16.06 -9.98
N PHE A 78 -3.27 -15.56 -8.75
CA PHE A 78 -2.23 -15.32 -7.75
C PHE A 78 -1.45 -16.61 -7.42
N LEU A 79 -2.15 -17.71 -7.16
CA LEU A 79 -1.55 -19.00 -6.80
C LEU A 79 -0.76 -19.61 -7.97
N ILE A 80 -1.28 -19.54 -9.18
CA ILE A 80 -0.57 -19.99 -10.39
C ILE A 80 0.70 -19.14 -10.58
N GLY A 81 0.59 -17.81 -10.50
CA GLY A 81 1.75 -16.92 -10.59
C GLY A 81 2.79 -17.22 -9.51
N SER A 82 2.35 -17.47 -8.28
CA SER A 82 3.23 -17.86 -7.17
C SER A 82 3.93 -19.19 -7.43
N ALA A 83 3.20 -20.23 -7.83
CA ALA A 83 3.79 -21.53 -8.15
C ALA A 83 4.83 -21.42 -9.28
N LEU A 84 4.53 -20.64 -10.32
CA LEU A 84 5.44 -20.40 -11.44
C LEU A 84 6.70 -19.63 -10.99
N CYS A 85 6.60 -18.65 -10.07
CA CYS A 85 7.77 -18.00 -9.48
C CYS A 85 8.70 -18.97 -8.75
N GLY A 86 8.17 -20.07 -8.20
CA GLY A 86 8.97 -21.09 -7.52
C GLY A 86 9.79 -22.01 -8.45
N ILE A 87 9.51 -22.05 -9.74
CA ILE A 87 10.16 -22.94 -10.70
C ILE A 87 11.03 -22.23 -11.75
N VAL A 88 11.20 -20.92 -11.64
CA VAL A 88 11.96 -20.12 -12.60
C VAL A 88 13.45 -20.48 -12.65
N THR A 89 14.04 -20.25 -13.82
CA THR A 89 15.46 -20.47 -14.10
C THR A 89 16.19 -19.18 -14.53
N SER A 90 15.47 -18.05 -14.73
CA SER A 90 16.05 -16.75 -15.02
C SER A 90 15.30 -15.62 -14.32
N MET A 91 15.97 -14.44 -14.17
CA MET A 91 15.39 -13.25 -13.55
C MET A 91 14.21 -12.70 -14.37
N GLU A 92 14.28 -12.75 -15.69
CA GLU A 92 13.21 -12.30 -16.59
C GLU A 92 11.95 -13.13 -16.41
N GLN A 93 12.09 -14.47 -16.30
CA GLN A 93 10.95 -15.35 -16.01
C GLN A 93 10.33 -15.01 -14.66
N LEU A 94 11.15 -14.76 -13.64
CA LEU A 94 10.67 -14.34 -12.33
C LEU A 94 9.84 -13.06 -12.44
N ILE A 95 10.33 -12.05 -13.16
CA ILE A 95 9.62 -10.77 -13.37
C ILE A 95 8.28 -11.01 -14.07
N VAL A 96 8.22 -11.81 -15.13
CA VAL A 96 6.97 -12.12 -15.85
C VAL A 96 5.96 -12.82 -14.94
N PHE A 97 6.40 -13.80 -14.16
CA PHE A 97 5.48 -14.51 -13.25
C PHE A 97 5.10 -13.70 -12.03
N ARG A 98 5.94 -12.77 -11.59
CA ARG A 98 5.61 -11.75 -10.60
C ARG A 98 4.51 -10.80 -11.10
N ALA A 99 4.54 -10.42 -12.39
CA ALA A 99 3.45 -9.66 -12.99
C ALA A 99 2.13 -10.45 -12.96
N LEU A 100 2.16 -11.73 -13.32
CA LEU A 100 0.99 -12.60 -13.25
C LEU A 100 0.45 -12.73 -11.82
N GLN A 101 1.34 -12.95 -10.85
CA GLN A 101 1.01 -13.02 -9.43
C GLN A 101 0.38 -11.71 -8.94
N GLY A 102 0.95 -10.56 -9.32
CA GLY A 102 0.43 -9.24 -9.00
C GLY A 102 -0.96 -8.98 -9.58
N LEU A 103 -1.20 -9.40 -10.83
CA LEU A 103 -2.53 -9.33 -11.43
C LEU A 103 -3.58 -10.06 -10.58
N GLY A 104 -3.24 -11.25 -10.04
CA GLY A 104 -4.14 -11.98 -9.15
C GLY A 104 -4.33 -11.30 -7.78
N ALA A 105 -3.24 -10.74 -7.22
CA ALA A 105 -3.25 -10.07 -5.92
C ALA A 105 -4.19 -8.86 -5.87
N GLY A 106 -4.33 -8.15 -7.00
CA GLY A 106 -5.21 -6.98 -7.11
C GLY A 106 -6.69 -7.27 -6.83
N ALA A 107 -7.12 -8.52 -6.90
CA ALA A 107 -8.49 -8.92 -6.54
C ALA A 107 -8.70 -9.04 -5.02
N ILE A 108 -7.66 -9.42 -4.27
CA ILE A 108 -7.80 -9.91 -2.88
C ILE A 108 -8.33 -8.81 -1.97
N MET A 109 -7.64 -7.67 -1.90
CA MET A 109 -7.98 -6.63 -0.94
C MET A 109 -9.33 -5.94 -1.22
N PRO A 110 -9.61 -5.43 -2.44
CA PRO A 110 -10.86 -4.72 -2.69
C PRO A 110 -12.08 -5.62 -2.53
N ILE A 111 -12.00 -6.87 -2.98
CA ILE A 111 -13.14 -7.80 -2.86
C ILE A 111 -13.32 -8.25 -1.41
N THR A 112 -12.25 -8.47 -0.66
CA THR A 112 -12.32 -8.73 0.79
C THR A 112 -13.08 -7.63 1.52
N MET A 113 -12.74 -6.36 1.25
CA MET A 113 -13.41 -5.21 1.86
C MET A 113 -14.87 -5.07 1.40
N THR A 114 -15.16 -5.39 0.15
CA THR A 114 -16.52 -5.40 -0.38
C THR A 114 -17.36 -6.48 0.31
N ILE A 115 -16.84 -7.70 0.45
CA ILE A 115 -17.53 -8.81 1.14
C ILE A 115 -17.80 -8.45 2.59
N ILE A 116 -16.86 -7.82 3.30
CA ILE A 116 -17.06 -7.34 4.67
C ILE A 116 -18.21 -6.33 4.72
N GLY A 117 -18.24 -5.39 3.76
CA GLY A 117 -19.31 -4.41 3.63
C GLY A 117 -20.69 -5.03 3.38
N ASP A 118 -20.74 -6.16 2.68
CA ASP A 118 -21.98 -6.89 2.37
C ASP A 118 -22.44 -7.82 3.51
N LEU A 119 -21.49 -8.38 4.28
CA LEU A 119 -21.78 -9.28 5.40
C LEU A 119 -22.33 -8.56 6.65
N TYR A 120 -21.92 -7.31 6.84
CA TYR A 120 -22.29 -6.54 8.02
C TYR A 120 -23.02 -5.26 7.63
N SER A 121 -24.25 -5.10 8.11
CA SER A 121 -25.05 -3.88 7.92
C SER A 121 -24.59 -2.74 8.84
N GLU A 122 -24.22 -3.08 10.08
CA GLU A 122 -23.83 -2.11 11.07
C GLU A 122 -22.38 -1.62 10.87
N VAL A 123 -22.18 -0.30 10.99
CA VAL A 123 -20.87 0.37 10.87
C VAL A 123 -19.87 -0.17 11.89
N LYS A 124 -20.32 -0.42 13.13
CA LYS A 124 -19.50 -0.96 14.23
C LYS A 124 -18.96 -2.35 13.91
N ASP A 125 -19.78 -3.24 13.37
CA ASP A 125 -19.40 -4.60 13.01
C ASP A 125 -18.43 -4.60 11.80
N ARG A 126 -18.65 -3.71 10.83
CA ARG A 126 -17.72 -3.50 9.70
C ARG A 126 -16.34 -3.06 10.19
N ALA A 127 -16.31 -2.05 11.07
CA ALA A 127 -15.06 -1.55 11.63
C ALA A 127 -14.32 -2.65 12.42
N LYS A 128 -15.05 -3.48 13.19
CA LYS A 128 -14.48 -4.63 13.91
C LYS A 128 -13.91 -5.68 12.95
N ALA A 129 -14.62 -6.02 11.88
CA ALA A 129 -14.14 -6.97 10.87
C ALA A 129 -12.90 -6.44 10.14
N GLN A 130 -12.85 -5.15 9.83
CA GLN A 130 -11.67 -4.48 9.27
C GLN A 130 -10.49 -4.50 10.25
N GLY A 131 -10.76 -4.40 11.56
CA GLY A 131 -9.73 -4.57 12.59
C GLY A 131 -9.04 -5.93 12.52
N TRP A 132 -9.77 -7.01 12.26
CA TRP A 132 -9.18 -8.32 12.05
C TRP A 132 -8.28 -8.39 10.81
N ILE A 133 -8.71 -7.76 9.70
CA ILE A 133 -7.88 -7.69 8.49
C ILE A 133 -6.62 -6.85 8.72
N SER A 134 -6.73 -5.73 9.44
CA SER A 134 -5.56 -4.92 9.82
C SER A 134 -4.58 -5.68 10.71
N ALA A 135 -5.09 -6.49 11.64
CA ALA A 135 -4.25 -7.36 12.48
C ALA A 135 -3.47 -8.38 11.63
N VAL A 136 -4.09 -8.93 10.58
CA VAL A 136 -3.41 -9.81 9.62
C VAL A 136 -2.23 -9.11 8.95
N TRP A 137 -2.39 -7.86 8.51
CA TRP A 137 -1.30 -7.07 7.93
C TRP A 137 -0.16 -6.84 8.94
N GLY A 138 -0.50 -6.49 10.18
CA GLY A 138 0.50 -6.33 11.25
C GLY A 138 1.28 -7.61 11.53
N ILE A 139 0.58 -8.74 11.64
CA ILE A 139 1.18 -10.06 11.84
C ILE A 139 2.06 -10.46 10.65
N SER A 140 1.59 -10.23 9.43
CA SER A 140 2.33 -10.52 8.20
C SER A 140 3.65 -9.75 8.10
N GLY A 141 3.66 -8.50 8.58
CA GLY A 141 4.86 -7.67 8.61
C GLY A 141 5.97 -8.23 9.50
N VAL A 142 5.62 -8.99 10.54
CA VAL A 142 6.57 -9.64 11.45
C VAL A 142 6.89 -11.07 10.99
N ILE A 143 5.85 -11.85 10.67
CA ILE A 143 6.01 -13.25 10.29
C ILE A 143 6.70 -13.40 8.92
N GLY A 144 6.42 -12.49 7.97
CA GLY A 144 6.99 -12.55 6.62
C GLY A 144 8.52 -12.67 6.63
N PRO A 145 9.26 -11.69 7.18
CA PRO A 145 10.71 -11.77 7.25
C PRO A 145 11.24 -12.97 8.05
N LEU A 146 10.59 -13.35 9.17
CA LEU A 146 11.01 -14.48 9.98
C LEU A 146 10.89 -15.82 9.23
N VAL A 147 9.72 -16.07 8.64
CA VAL A 147 9.48 -17.29 7.86
C VAL A 147 10.30 -17.27 6.57
N GLY A 148 10.40 -16.10 5.93
CA GLY A 148 11.21 -15.93 4.73
C GLY A 148 12.68 -16.24 4.97
N GLY A 149 13.29 -15.67 6.02
CA GLY A 149 14.65 -15.95 6.42
C GLY A 149 14.88 -17.43 6.71
N PHE A 150 14.00 -18.05 7.51
CA PHE A 150 14.08 -19.48 7.83
C PHE A 150 14.01 -20.36 6.56
N LEU A 151 13.07 -20.10 5.64
CA LEU A 151 12.94 -20.87 4.40
C LEU A 151 14.14 -20.70 3.48
N VAL A 152 14.65 -19.47 3.36
CA VAL A 152 15.82 -19.15 2.50
C VAL A 152 17.08 -19.82 3.03
N ASP A 153 17.29 -19.82 4.35
CA ASP A 153 18.50 -20.36 4.97
C ASP A 153 18.47 -21.89 5.09
N SER A 154 17.28 -22.47 5.39
CA SER A 154 17.15 -23.90 5.69
C SER A 154 16.82 -24.76 4.47
N LEU A 155 16.15 -24.19 3.45
CA LEU A 155 15.65 -24.93 2.28
C LEU A 155 16.10 -24.26 0.97
N SER A 156 15.26 -23.36 0.45
CA SER A 156 15.54 -22.56 -0.75
C SER A 156 14.58 -21.37 -0.80
N TRP A 157 15.02 -20.24 -1.38
CA TRP A 157 14.17 -19.09 -1.64
C TRP A 157 12.90 -19.42 -2.44
N ARG A 158 12.91 -20.47 -3.23
CA ARG A 158 11.75 -20.94 -4.02
C ARG A 158 10.55 -21.30 -3.15
N TYR A 159 10.80 -21.79 -1.93
CA TYR A 159 9.74 -22.17 -0.99
C TYR A 159 8.92 -21.00 -0.46
N ILE A 160 9.43 -19.75 -0.52
CA ILE A 160 8.61 -18.59 -0.18
C ILE A 160 7.39 -18.45 -1.10
N PHE A 161 7.53 -18.83 -2.35
CA PHE A 161 6.44 -18.83 -3.33
C PHE A 161 5.55 -20.06 -3.19
N PHE A 162 6.13 -21.24 -3.00
CA PHE A 162 5.36 -22.47 -2.83
C PHE A 162 4.52 -22.46 -1.56
N LEU A 163 4.93 -21.74 -0.52
CA LEU A 163 4.17 -21.59 0.72
C LEU A 163 2.74 -21.04 0.47
N ASN A 164 2.59 -20.16 -0.51
CA ASN A 164 1.29 -19.58 -0.83
C ASN A 164 0.30 -20.62 -1.35
N VAL A 165 0.77 -21.65 -2.04
CA VAL A 165 -0.09 -22.61 -2.75
C VAL A 165 -1.00 -23.40 -1.79
N PRO A 166 -0.51 -24.14 -0.78
CA PRO A 166 -1.38 -24.91 0.10
C PRO A 166 -2.33 -24.04 0.90
N PHE A 167 -1.85 -22.92 1.46
CA PHE A 167 -2.70 -22.01 2.25
C PHE A 167 -3.74 -21.32 1.38
N GLY A 168 -3.39 -20.93 0.14
CA GLY A 168 -4.31 -20.31 -0.78
C GLY A 168 -5.39 -21.28 -1.28
N ILE A 169 -5.05 -22.54 -1.53
CA ILE A 169 -6.04 -23.59 -1.86
C ILE A 169 -7.03 -23.75 -0.68
N ILE A 170 -6.53 -23.83 0.55
CA ILE A 170 -7.39 -23.92 1.76
C ILE A 170 -8.31 -22.71 1.82
N ALA A 171 -7.79 -21.48 1.63
CA ALA A 171 -8.58 -20.26 1.64
C ALA A 171 -9.66 -20.27 0.55
N CYS A 172 -9.34 -20.70 -0.67
CA CYS A 172 -10.29 -20.83 -1.77
C CYS A 172 -11.39 -21.85 -1.45
N ILE A 173 -11.04 -23.02 -0.92
CA ILE A 173 -12.01 -24.06 -0.50
C ILE A 173 -12.93 -23.50 0.58
N MET A 174 -12.40 -22.80 1.57
CA MET A 174 -13.19 -22.18 2.64
C MET A 174 -14.16 -21.14 2.07
N ILE A 175 -13.74 -20.29 1.12
CA ILE A 175 -14.62 -19.33 0.45
C ILE A 175 -15.72 -20.06 -0.33
N VAL A 176 -15.39 -21.13 -1.05
CA VAL A 176 -16.38 -21.91 -1.80
C VAL A 176 -17.46 -22.49 -0.86
N ILE A 177 -17.06 -23.04 0.28
CA ILE A 177 -17.96 -23.71 1.22
C ILE A 177 -18.78 -22.72 2.04
N TYR A 178 -18.13 -21.69 2.60
CA TYR A 178 -18.74 -20.83 3.63
C TYR A 178 -19.34 -19.55 3.11
N TYR A 179 -18.83 -19.00 2.00
CA TYR A 179 -19.38 -17.75 1.46
C TYR A 179 -20.51 -18.05 0.46
N LYS A 180 -21.73 -17.69 0.88
CA LYS A 180 -22.92 -17.72 0.02
C LYS A 180 -23.17 -16.31 -0.49
N GLU A 181 -23.10 -16.14 -1.79
CA GLU A 181 -23.36 -14.87 -2.43
C GLU A 181 -24.87 -14.63 -2.55
N SER A 182 -25.31 -13.45 -2.21
CA SER A 182 -26.73 -13.05 -2.28
C SER A 182 -27.06 -12.22 -3.53
N ILE A 183 -26.04 -11.86 -4.31
CA ILE A 183 -26.18 -10.96 -5.46
C ILE A 183 -26.47 -11.80 -6.70
N LYS A 184 -27.56 -11.44 -7.40
CA LYS A 184 -27.91 -12.04 -8.69
C LYS A 184 -27.10 -11.35 -9.79
N PRO A 185 -26.34 -12.10 -10.62
CA PRO A 185 -25.70 -11.52 -11.79
C PRO A 185 -26.76 -10.94 -12.72
N ALA A 186 -26.57 -9.70 -13.16
CA ALA A 186 -27.36 -9.11 -14.24
C ALA A 186 -26.60 -9.23 -15.57
N LYS A 187 -27.29 -9.00 -16.70
CA LYS A 187 -26.59 -8.88 -17.99
C LYS A 187 -25.85 -7.54 -18.01
N HIS A 188 -24.55 -7.58 -18.10
CA HIS A 188 -23.68 -6.40 -18.02
C HIS A 188 -22.77 -6.31 -19.24
N HIS A 189 -22.45 -5.08 -19.63
CA HIS A 189 -21.40 -4.79 -20.61
C HIS A 189 -20.11 -4.44 -19.87
N ILE A 190 -19.01 -5.04 -20.31
CA ILE A 190 -17.67 -4.70 -19.79
C ILE A 190 -17.09 -3.60 -20.67
N ASP A 191 -16.63 -2.51 -20.07
CA ASP A 191 -15.89 -1.48 -20.77
C ASP A 191 -14.43 -1.92 -20.98
N TYR A 192 -14.22 -2.79 -21.99
CA TYR A 192 -12.88 -3.25 -22.34
C TYR A 192 -11.97 -2.12 -22.81
N LEU A 193 -12.53 -1.12 -23.51
CA LEU A 193 -11.77 -0.01 -24.02
C LEU A 193 -11.29 0.90 -22.88
N GLY A 194 -12.21 1.27 -21.98
CA GLY A 194 -11.87 2.05 -20.79
C GLY A 194 -10.84 1.33 -19.91
N ALA A 195 -11.03 0.03 -19.65
CA ALA A 195 -10.10 -0.78 -18.87
C ALA A 195 -8.70 -0.86 -19.51
N THR A 196 -8.63 -1.00 -20.85
CA THR A 196 -7.34 -1.06 -21.56
C THR A 196 -6.62 0.29 -21.53
N VAL A 197 -7.32 1.39 -21.84
CA VAL A 197 -6.73 2.74 -21.84
C VAL A 197 -6.31 3.16 -20.44
N PHE A 198 -7.12 2.86 -19.41
CA PHE A 198 -6.76 3.05 -18.00
C PHE A 198 -5.49 2.29 -17.62
N SER A 199 -5.41 1.01 -18.00
CA SER A 199 -4.26 0.17 -17.72
C SER A 199 -2.98 0.72 -18.36
N LEU A 200 -3.03 1.08 -19.65
CA LEU A 200 -1.89 1.64 -20.37
C LEU A 200 -1.44 2.98 -19.77
N SER A 201 -2.39 3.86 -19.44
CA SER A 201 -2.11 5.13 -18.77
C SER A 201 -1.44 4.91 -17.41
N THR A 202 -1.98 4.02 -16.59
CA THR A 202 -1.46 3.74 -15.24
C THR A 202 -0.08 3.06 -15.32
N ILE A 203 0.12 2.10 -16.22
CA ILE A 203 1.42 1.45 -16.45
C ILE A 203 2.46 2.47 -16.86
N ALA A 204 2.17 3.31 -17.84
CA ALA A 204 3.10 4.33 -18.33
C ALA A 204 3.46 5.32 -17.21
N LEU A 205 2.47 5.77 -16.43
CA LEU A 205 2.68 6.69 -15.33
C LEU A 205 3.53 6.07 -14.22
N LEU A 206 3.15 4.90 -13.71
CA LEU A 206 3.88 4.23 -12.64
C LEU A 206 5.29 3.83 -13.07
N TYR A 207 5.45 3.36 -14.32
CA TYR A 207 6.76 3.05 -14.88
C TYR A 207 7.65 4.29 -14.95
N ALA A 208 7.11 5.42 -15.45
CA ALA A 208 7.84 6.69 -15.53
C ALA A 208 8.26 7.19 -14.14
N LEU A 209 7.36 7.12 -13.15
CA LEU A 209 7.63 7.52 -11.76
C LEU A 209 8.71 6.66 -11.11
N LEU A 210 8.62 5.34 -11.24
CA LEU A 210 9.60 4.39 -10.69
C LEU A 210 10.98 4.56 -11.34
N THR A 211 11.03 4.66 -12.68
CA THR A 211 12.28 4.78 -13.43
C THR A 211 12.91 6.17 -13.23
N GLY A 212 12.09 7.23 -13.23
CA GLY A 212 12.57 8.60 -12.99
C GLY A 212 13.16 8.78 -11.59
N SER A 213 12.54 8.15 -10.59
CA SER A 213 13.05 8.16 -9.22
C SER A 213 14.33 7.32 -9.08
N SER A 214 14.42 6.13 -9.68
CA SER A 214 15.59 5.26 -9.57
C SER A 214 16.80 5.76 -10.36
N LYS A 215 16.60 6.25 -11.59
CA LYS A 215 17.68 6.80 -12.44
C LYS A 215 18.03 8.25 -12.11
N GLN A 216 17.25 8.92 -11.27
CA GLN A 216 17.43 10.34 -10.92
C GLN A 216 17.52 11.29 -12.13
N ASN A 217 16.99 10.88 -13.27
CA ASN A 217 17.04 11.63 -14.52
C ASN A 217 15.64 11.91 -15.06
N TRP A 218 14.98 12.91 -14.48
CA TRP A 218 13.65 13.35 -14.90
C TRP A 218 13.65 14.06 -16.26
N GLY A 219 14.83 14.46 -16.77
CA GLY A 219 15.03 15.05 -18.07
C GLY A 219 15.15 14.04 -19.21
N ASP A 220 15.14 12.74 -18.94
CA ASP A 220 15.18 11.70 -19.97
C ASP A 220 13.94 11.79 -20.87
N MET A 221 14.17 11.90 -22.18
CA MET A 221 13.11 12.00 -23.19
C MET A 221 12.12 10.82 -23.11
N THR A 222 12.60 9.65 -22.74
CA THR A 222 11.74 8.44 -22.54
C THR A 222 10.77 8.66 -21.38
N ILE A 223 11.26 9.21 -20.24
CA ILE A 223 10.43 9.47 -19.06
C ILE A 223 9.42 10.56 -19.35
N ILE A 224 9.85 11.66 -19.99
CA ILE A 224 8.97 12.76 -20.42
C ILE A 224 7.91 12.23 -21.40
N GLY A 225 8.30 11.44 -22.39
CA GLY A 225 7.40 10.82 -23.37
C GLY A 225 6.36 9.92 -22.70
N LEU A 226 6.77 9.11 -21.73
CA LEU A 226 5.86 8.27 -20.95
C LEU A 226 4.88 9.08 -20.10
N LEU A 227 5.33 10.17 -19.47
CA LEU A 227 4.46 11.06 -18.68
C LEU A 227 3.42 11.75 -19.56
N ILE A 228 3.84 12.24 -20.76
CA ILE A 228 2.92 12.82 -21.74
C ILE A 228 1.93 11.77 -22.22
N PHE A 229 2.41 10.57 -22.60
CA PHE A 229 1.56 9.47 -23.02
C PHE A 229 0.55 9.08 -21.92
N ALA A 230 0.99 8.99 -20.67
CA ALA A 230 0.12 8.70 -19.54
C ALA A 230 -0.96 9.78 -19.37
N ALA A 231 -0.59 11.06 -19.45
CA ALA A 231 -1.54 12.17 -19.32
C ALA A 231 -2.56 12.16 -20.46
N LEU A 232 -2.13 12.01 -21.71
CA LEU A 232 -3.02 11.95 -22.86
C LEU A 232 -3.95 10.74 -22.81
N SER A 233 -3.41 9.56 -22.49
CA SER A 233 -4.22 8.33 -22.33
C SER A 233 -5.22 8.47 -21.19
N PHE A 234 -4.87 9.13 -20.07
CA PHE A 234 -5.80 9.39 -18.99
C PHE A 234 -6.93 10.34 -19.40
N ILE A 235 -6.63 11.37 -20.17
CA ILE A 235 -7.64 12.27 -20.72
C ILE A 235 -8.59 11.49 -21.66
N ILE A 236 -8.05 10.65 -22.55
CA ILE A 236 -8.84 9.79 -23.43
C ILE A 236 -9.73 8.85 -22.60
N PHE A 237 -9.17 8.23 -21.54
CA PHE A 237 -9.92 7.43 -20.60
C PHE A 237 -11.14 8.16 -20.00
N LEU A 238 -10.96 9.40 -19.54
CA LEU A 238 -12.08 10.20 -19.01
C LEU A 238 -13.18 10.47 -20.05
N PHE A 239 -12.81 10.66 -21.33
CA PHE A 239 -13.81 10.79 -22.41
C PHE A 239 -14.55 9.48 -22.69
N ILE A 240 -13.86 8.34 -22.63
CA ILE A 240 -14.46 7.01 -22.79
C ILE A 240 -15.47 6.76 -21.63
N GLU A 241 -15.02 6.97 -20.38
CA GLU A 241 -15.83 6.80 -19.19
C GLU A 241 -17.11 7.63 -19.20
N LYS A 242 -17.03 8.86 -19.70
CA LYS A 242 -18.19 9.75 -19.82
C LYS A 242 -19.24 9.22 -20.80
N LYS A 243 -18.81 8.45 -21.83
CA LYS A 243 -19.68 7.93 -22.89
C LYS A 243 -20.08 6.46 -22.66
N SER A 244 -19.36 5.75 -21.81
CA SER A 244 -19.61 4.33 -21.56
C SER A 244 -20.94 4.15 -20.81
N PRO A 245 -21.82 3.22 -21.25
CA PRO A 245 -23.04 2.89 -20.52
C PRO A 245 -22.76 2.19 -19.18
N GLU A 246 -21.66 1.46 -19.07
CA GLU A 246 -21.20 0.82 -17.83
C GLU A 246 -19.72 1.10 -17.58
N PRO A 247 -19.37 2.33 -17.13
CA PRO A 247 -18.00 2.76 -16.96
C PRO A 247 -17.25 1.93 -15.91
N LEU A 248 -15.93 1.79 -16.09
CA LEU A 248 -15.01 1.15 -15.13
C LEU A 248 -15.02 1.92 -13.80
N ILE A 249 -14.91 3.23 -13.89
CA ILE A 249 -14.92 4.16 -12.75
C ILE A 249 -16.02 5.20 -12.99
N PRO A 250 -17.25 4.98 -12.51
CA PRO A 250 -18.34 5.94 -12.72
C PRO A 250 -17.95 7.32 -12.21
N LEU A 251 -17.88 8.31 -13.11
CA LEU A 251 -17.50 9.69 -12.74
C LEU A 251 -18.47 10.30 -11.71
N ALA A 252 -19.69 9.78 -11.63
CA ALA A 252 -20.65 10.12 -10.58
C ALA A 252 -20.14 9.86 -9.15
N LEU A 253 -19.18 8.94 -8.96
CA LEU A 253 -18.56 8.73 -7.66
C LEU A 253 -17.83 9.98 -7.16
N PHE A 254 -17.23 10.74 -8.07
CA PHE A 254 -16.53 11.99 -7.73
C PHE A 254 -17.49 13.17 -7.45
N SER A 255 -18.76 13.05 -7.85
CA SER A 255 -19.81 14.02 -7.48
C SER A 255 -20.23 13.88 -6.03
N ASN A 256 -20.00 12.71 -5.41
CA ASN A 256 -20.22 12.51 -3.99
C ASN A 256 -19.08 13.16 -3.20
N ARG A 257 -19.37 14.29 -2.54
CA ARG A 257 -18.40 15.08 -1.78
C ARG A 257 -17.65 14.24 -0.72
N THR A 258 -18.36 13.35 -0.03
CA THR A 258 -17.75 12.49 1.00
C THR A 258 -16.72 11.53 0.41
N LEU A 259 -17.08 10.87 -0.71
CA LEU A 259 -16.16 9.96 -1.41
C LEU A 259 -14.93 10.70 -1.92
N SER A 260 -15.11 11.86 -2.55
CA SER A 260 -14.00 12.66 -3.05
C SER A 260 -13.06 13.09 -1.94
N ILE A 261 -13.58 13.55 -0.80
CA ILE A 261 -12.77 13.93 0.35
C ILE A 261 -12.01 12.71 0.90
N ILE A 262 -12.67 11.57 1.09
CA ILE A 262 -12.01 10.36 1.59
C ILE A 262 -10.91 9.89 0.63
N ASN A 263 -11.12 9.95 -0.68
CA ASN A 263 -10.11 9.61 -1.67
C ASN A 263 -8.91 10.56 -1.63
N ILE A 264 -9.11 11.87 -1.41
CA ILE A 264 -8.04 12.84 -1.19
C ILE A 264 -7.27 12.51 0.10
N LEU A 265 -7.98 12.20 1.18
CA LEU A 265 -7.36 11.80 2.44
C LEU A 265 -6.57 10.50 2.31
N THR A 266 -7.05 9.54 1.51
CA THR A 266 -6.33 8.30 1.17
C THR A 266 -5.06 8.60 0.39
N LEU A 267 -5.11 9.51 -0.58
CA LEU A 267 -3.94 9.94 -1.36
C LEU A 267 -2.86 10.53 -0.44
N ILE A 268 -3.23 11.41 0.46
CA ILE A 268 -2.31 12.03 1.42
C ILE A 268 -1.72 10.96 2.36
N SER A 269 -2.57 10.08 2.92
CA SER A 269 -2.17 9.04 3.87
C SER A 269 -1.17 8.06 3.27
N GLY A 270 -1.38 7.63 2.01
CA GLY A 270 -0.47 6.73 1.32
C GLY A 270 0.92 7.34 1.07
N ALA A 271 0.99 8.62 0.72
CA ALA A 271 2.26 9.33 0.60
C ALA A 271 2.99 9.42 1.96
N MET A 272 2.26 9.71 3.04
CA MET A 272 2.84 9.78 4.39
C MET A 272 3.41 8.43 4.86
N ILE A 273 2.79 7.30 4.53
CA ILE A 273 3.30 5.96 4.89
C ILE A 273 4.69 5.74 4.28
N ILE A 274 4.86 6.07 3.00
CA ILE A 274 6.11 5.88 2.28
C ILE A 274 7.23 6.74 2.87
N SER A 275 6.94 7.95 3.31
CA SER A 275 7.96 8.82 3.92
C SER A 275 8.61 8.16 5.15
N ILE A 276 7.87 7.38 5.91
CA ILE A 276 8.39 6.70 7.10
C ILE A 276 9.02 5.37 6.74
N THR A 277 8.30 4.52 5.99
CA THR A 277 8.77 3.17 5.72
C THR A 277 10.04 3.12 4.87
N MET A 278 10.25 4.13 4.02
CA MET A 278 11.43 4.22 3.15
C MET A 278 12.59 4.98 3.81
N TYR A 279 12.33 6.10 4.48
CA TYR A 279 13.39 7.00 4.91
C TYR A 279 13.84 6.81 6.36
N LEU A 280 13.01 6.22 7.21
CA LEU A 280 13.42 5.93 8.59
C LEU A 280 14.53 4.86 8.67
N PRO A 281 14.52 3.77 7.89
CA PRO A 281 15.66 2.86 7.82
C PRO A 281 16.93 3.53 7.31
N ILE A 282 16.83 4.41 6.29
CA ILE A 282 17.96 5.17 5.76
C ILE A 282 18.56 6.07 6.85
N TRP A 283 17.71 6.78 7.60
CA TRP A 283 18.14 7.63 8.71
C TRP A 283 18.79 6.80 9.83
N SER A 284 18.20 5.66 10.18
CA SER A 284 18.73 4.77 11.22
C SER A 284 20.10 4.20 10.88
N GLN A 285 20.31 3.77 9.64
CA GLN A 285 21.61 3.22 9.20
C GLN A 285 22.62 4.33 8.96
N GLY A 286 22.26 5.36 8.21
CA GLY A 286 23.19 6.39 7.77
C GLY A 286 23.51 7.46 8.84
N VAL A 287 22.55 7.78 9.73
CA VAL A 287 22.73 8.82 10.75
C VAL A 287 23.11 8.22 12.10
N LEU A 288 22.38 7.17 12.54
CA LEU A 288 22.64 6.52 13.83
C LEU A 288 23.68 5.39 13.76
N GLY A 289 24.18 5.05 12.58
CA GLY A 289 25.14 3.96 12.39
C GLY A 289 24.62 2.58 12.79
N LYS A 290 23.29 2.38 12.78
CA LYS A 290 22.66 1.12 13.15
C LYS A 290 22.77 0.10 12.01
N ASN A 291 22.79 -1.19 12.37
CA ASN A 291 22.74 -2.26 11.38
C ASN A 291 21.34 -2.37 10.74
N ALA A 292 21.22 -3.14 9.66
CA ALA A 292 19.95 -3.33 8.95
C ALA A 292 18.87 -3.97 9.80
N THR A 293 19.23 -4.84 10.74
CA THR A 293 18.30 -5.49 11.68
C THR A 293 17.69 -4.45 12.62
N ASP A 294 18.50 -3.60 13.22
CA ASP A 294 18.04 -2.52 14.10
C ASP A 294 17.16 -1.52 13.35
N ALA A 295 17.53 -1.19 12.09
CA ALA A 295 16.74 -0.33 11.22
C ALA A 295 15.34 -0.93 10.90
N GLY A 296 15.26 -2.25 10.78
CA GLY A 296 13.98 -2.97 10.67
C GLY A 296 13.18 -2.93 11.96
N LEU A 297 13.84 -3.12 13.11
CA LEU A 297 13.18 -3.10 14.43
C LEU A 297 12.57 -1.72 14.76
N ILE A 298 13.17 -0.63 14.31
CA ILE A 298 12.63 0.73 14.48
C ILE A 298 11.24 0.88 13.82
N LEU A 299 10.96 0.15 12.75
CA LEU A 299 9.65 0.16 12.09
C LEU A 299 8.61 -0.73 12.79
N MET A 300 9.00 -1.63 13.68
CA MET A 300 8.09 -2.60 14.32
C MET A 300 6.88 -1.97 15.05
N PRO A 301 7.00 -0.83 15.75
CA PRO A 301 5.85 -0.20 16.40
C PRO A 301 4.74 0.21 15.43
N LEU A 302 5.07 0.50 14.16
CA LEU A 302 4.11 0.99 13.17
C LEU A 302 2.96 -0.01 12.93
N PRO A 303 3.17 -1.26 12.47
CA PRO A 303 2.08 -2.21 12.23
C PRO A 303 1.38 -2.64 13.52
N VAL A 304 2.11 -2.72 14.64
CA VAL A 304 1.53 -3.08 15.94
C VAL A 304 0.53 -2.00 16.39
N MET A 305 0.96 -0.75 16.43
CA MET A 305 0.11 0.36 16.86
C MET A 305 -0.97 0.71 15.83
N TRP A 306 -0.76 0.43 14.54
CA TRP A 306 -1.82 0.49 13.52
C TRP A 306 -2.95 -0.47 13.86
N THR A 307 -2.62 -1.71 14.21
CA THR A 307 -3.63 -2.70 14.62
C THR A 307 -4.38 -2.24 15.88
N VAL A 308 -3.66 -1.73 16.88
CA VAL A 308 -4.24 -1.16 18.10
C VAL A 308 -5.19 0.00 17.74
N GLY A 309 -4.76 0.94 16.93
CA GLY A 309 -5.58 2.07 16.44
C GLY A 309 -6.84 1.61 15.73
N THR A 310 -6.75 0.59 14.88
CA THR A 310 -7.90 0.01 14.18
C THR A 310 -8.92 -0.60 15.15
N ILE A 311 -8.46 -1.28 16.19
CA ILE A 311 -9.34 -1.82 17.26
C ILE A 311 -10.02 -0.68 18.01
N PHE A 312 -9.26 0.38 18.34
CA PHE A 312 -9.82 1.55 19.02
C PHE A 312 -10.82 2.30 18.13
N SER A 313 -10.54 2.47 16.83
CA SER A 313 -11.48 3.11 15.91
C SER A 313 -12.83 2.39 15.88
N GLY A 314 -12.82 1.04 15.87
CA GLY A 314 -14.03 0.23 15.93
C GLY A 314 -14.84 0.40 17.24
N LYS A 315 -14.15 0.66 18.37
CA LYS A 315 -14.80 0.94 19.66
C LYS A 315 -15.37 2.36 19.72
N LEU A 316 -14.73 3.30 19.06
CA LEU A 316 -15.19 4.71 19.03
C LEU A 316 -16.40 4.93 18.11
N VAL A 317 -16.62 4.03 17.15
CA VAL A 317 -17.83 4.03 16.31
C VAL A 317 -19.06 3.81 17.19
N GLY A 318 -19.99 4.76 17.13
CA GLY A 318 -21.20 4.78 17.96
C GLY A 318 -21.14 5.76 19.13
N SER A 319 -19.94 6.05 19.67
CA SER A 319 -19.73 7.13 20.66
C SER A 319 -19.30 8.45 20.01
N LEU A 320 -18.53 8.35 18.92
CA LEU A 320 -18.07 9.49 18.13
C LEU A 320 -18.56 9.37 16.68
N ASN A 321 -18.79 10.52 16.03
CA ASN A 321 -19.10 10.53 14.61
C ASN A 321 -17.83 10.32 13.75
N THR A 322 -18.00 9.94 12.49
CA THR A 322 -16.93 9.68 11.52
C THR A 322 -15.90 10.81 11.47
N LYS A 323 -16.36 12.07 11.42
CA LYS A 323 -15.48 13.24 11.38
C LYS A 323 -14.60 13.35 12.64
N GLN A 324 -15.17 13.13 13.83
CA GLN A 324 -14.44 13.21 15.10
C GLN A 324 -13.35 12.13 15.20
N ILE A 325 -13.65 10.89 14.75
CA ILE A 325 -12.65 9.80 14.76
C ILE A 325 -11.50 10.12 13.80
N ILE A 326 -11.81 10.62 12.61
CA ILE A 326 -10.77 11.01 11.64
C ILE A 326 -9.95 12.20 12.15
N LEU A 327 -10.58 13.20 12.78
CA LEU A 327 -9.86 14.33 13.41
C LEU A 327 -8.92 13.86 14.52
N LEU A 328 -9.40 12.95 15.39
CA LEU A 328 -8.55 12.37 16.44
C LEU A 328 -7.32 11.67 15.84
N GLY A 329 -7.52 10.81 14.84
CA GLY A 329 -6.42 10.14 14.19
C GLY A 329 -5.46 11.07 13.45
N ALA A 330 -6.00 12.09 12.76
CA ALA A 330 -5.20 13.11 12.08
C ALA A 330 -4.40 13.97 13.08
N SER A 331 -4.95 14.25 14.27
CA SER A 331 -4.22 14.95 15.35
C SER A 331 -3.05 14.10 15.86
N VAL A 332 -3.29 12.79 16.09
CA VAL A 332 -2.23 11.84 16.49
C VAL A 332 -1.14 11.76 15.40
N LEU A 333 -1.52 11.69 14.12
CA LEU A 333 -0.57 11.73 13.00
C LEU A 333 0.24 13.01 12.96
N SER A 334 -0.39 14.15 13.23
CA SER A 334 0.32 15.45 13.25
C SER A 334 1.35 15.51 14.37
N VAL A 335 1.01 15.00 15.56
CA VAL A 335 1.96 14.89 16.69
C VAL A 335 3.10 13.94 16.34
N ALA A 336 2.79 12.77 15.74
CA ALA A 336 3.80 11.81 15.31
C ALA A 336 4.75 12.39 14.27
N ALA A 337 4.21 13.02 13.23
CA ALA A 337 4.99 13.64 12.16
C ALA A 337 5.85 14.81 12.66
N PHE A 338 5.31 15.61 13.59
CA PHE A 338 6.07 16.66 14.28
C PHE A 338 7.23 16.07 15.10
N SER A 339 6.96 15.00 15.86
CA SER A 339 8.00 14.31 16.63
C SER A 339 9.12 13.78 15.74
N LEU A 340 8.79 13.20 14.57
CA LEU A 340 9.78 12.75 13.59
C LEU A 340 10.57 13.93 12.98
N PHE A 341 9.90 15.05 12.71
CA PHE A 341 10.55 16.26 12.20
C PHE A 341 11.53 16.87 13.20
N THR A 342 11.28 16.75 14.50
CA THR A 342 12.16 17.30 15.56
C THR A 342 13.27 16.35 16.01
N LEU A 343 13.35 15.12 15.46
CA LEU A 343 14.43 14.19 15.79
C LEU A 343 15.80 14.78 15.42
N SER A 344 16.77 14.62 16.32
CA SER A 344 18.18 14.95 16.10
C SER A 344 19.06 13.70 16.22
N THR A 345 20.33 13.82 15.87
CA THR A 345 21.35 12.76 16.06
C THR A 345 21.46 12.32 17.52
N ASP A 346 21.22 13.25 18.46
CA ASP A 346 21.31 13.02 19.92
C ASP A 346 19.98 12.57 20.54
N SER A 347 18.91 12.45 19.72
CA SER A 347 17.62 12.04 20.24
C SER A 347 17.65 10.62 20.77
N PRO A 348 17.10 10.37 21.98
CA PRO A 348 17.02 9.02 22.52
C PRO A 348 16.23 8.09 21.56
N ALA A 349 16.75 6.88 21.31
CA ALA A 349 16.11 5.90 20.43
C ALA A 349 14.62 5.64 20.80
N PHE A 350 14.28 5.73 22.09
CA PHE A 350 12.92 5.58 22.56
C PHE A 350 11.94 6.57 21.91
N LEU A 351 12.34 7.82 21.67
CA LEU A 351 11.48 8.81 21.02
C LEU A 351 11.11 8.41 19.59
N ILE A 352 12.03 7.75 18.89
CA ILE A 352 11.77 7.25 17.53
C ILE A 352 10.68 6.16 17.56
N TYR A 353 10.82 5.19 18.47
CA TYR A 353 9.82 4.13 18.64
C TYR A 353 8.45 4.70 19.00
N VAL A 354 8.39 5.72 19.87
CA VAL A 354 7.16 6.41 20.24
C VAL A 354 6.56 7.14 19.05
N ALA A 355 7.36 7.90 18.29
CA ALA A 355 6.88 8.65 17.12
C ALA A 355 6.33 7.71 16.04
N VAL A 356 7.04 6.61 15.74
CA VAL A 356 6.61 5.58 14.79
C VAL A 356 5.34 4.87 15.27
N GLY A 357 5.26 4.57 16.57
CA GLY A 357 4.08 3.98 17.18
C GLY A 357 2.87 4.91 17.11
N LEU A 358 3.03 6.19 17.43
CA LEU A 358 1.98 7.20 17.29
C LEU A 358 1.52 7.33 15.84
N PHE A 359 2.46 7.30 14.88
CA PHE A 359 2.10 7.32 13.48
C PHE A 359 1.24 6.11 13.10
N GLY A 360 1.65 4.89 13.51
CA GLY A 360 0.85 3.69 13.33
C GLY A 360 -0.54 3.79 13.96
N LEU A 361 -0.62 4.30 15.21
CA LEU A 361 -1.88 4.52 15.92
C LEU A 361 -2.81 5.46 15.16
N GLY A 362 -2.30 6.59 14.69
CA GLY A 362 -3.06 7.55 13.90
C GLY A 362 -3.59 6.96 12.60
N MET A 363 -2.75 6.24 11.86
CA MET A 363 -3.16 5.52 10.64
C MET A 363 -4.22 4.47 10.94
N GLY A 364 -4.07 3.71 12.03
CA GLY A 364 -5.05 2.72 12.48
C GLY A 364 -6.39 3.34 12.87
N LEU A 365 -6.41 4.55 13.38
CA LEU A 365 -7.66 5.27 13.67
C LEU A 365 -8.41 5.70 12.40
N ILE A 366 -7.70 6.19 11.37
CA ILE A 366 -8.33 6.81 10.20
C ILE A 366 -8.68 5.82 9.09
N THR A 367 -7.79 4.87 8.77
CA THR A 367 -7.94 4.03 7.56
C THR A 367 -9.18 3.14 7.56
N PRO A 368 -9.57 2.47 8.68
CA PRO A 368 -10.81 1.70 8.70
C PRO A 368 -12.05 2.58 8.53
N ILE A 369 -12.00 3.80 9.06
CA ILE A 369 -13.12 4.74 8.97
C ILE A 369 -13.28 5.26 7.54
N TYR A 370 -12.19 5.49 6.81
CA TYR A 370 -12.26 5.80 5.38
C TYR A 370 -13.02 4.71 4.64
N MET A 371 -12.63 3.46 4.83
CA MET A 371 -13.24 2.32 4.15
C MET A 371 -14.73 2.14 4.51
N VAL A 372 -15.07 2.24 5.81
CA VAL A 372 -16.47 2.15 6.26
C VAL A 372 -17.32 3.29 5.71
N THR A 373 -16.75 4.49 5.64
CA THR A 373 -17.43 5.67 5.07
C THR A 373 -17.71 5.49 3.58
N ILE A 374 -16.74 4.97 2.81
CA ILE A 374 -16.95 4.63 1.40
C ILE A 374 -18.07 3.60 1.26
N GLN A 375 -18.03 2.52 2.04
CA GLN A 375 -19.02 1.45 2.01
C GLN A 375 -20.44 1.95 2.34
N ALA A 376 -20.56 2.95 3.20
CA ALA A 376 -21.83 3.55 3.59
C ALA A 376 -22.34 4.59 2.56
N ALA A 377 -21.45 5.22 1.81
CA ALA A 377 -21.76 6.31 0.89
C ALA A 377 -22.23 5.82 -0.50
N VAL A 378 -22.12 4.52 -0.78
CA VAL A 378 -22.48 3.94 -2.08
C VAL A 378 -23.44 2.76 -1.94
N PRO A 379 -24.32 2.54 -2.93
CA PRO A 379 -25.19 1.37 -2.96
C PRO A 379 -24.38 0.08 -3.19
N ASN A 380 -24.99 -1.07 -2.85
CA ASN A 380 -24.31 -2.36 -2.88
C ASN A 380 -23.78 -2.77 -4.27
N ASN A 381 -24.44 -2.34 -5.33
CA ASN A 381 -24.07 -2.67 -6.72
C ASN A 381 -22.85 -1.88 -7.25
N THR A 382 -22.41 -0.82 -6.58
CA THR A 382 -21.24 -0.03 -6.96
C THR A 382 -20.16 -0.04 -5.86
N ARG A 383 -20.36 -0.83 -4.80
CA ARG A 383 -19.46 -0.88 -3.64
C ARG A 383 -18.07 -1.42 -4.01
N GLY A 384 -18.02 -2.47 -4.82
CA GLY A 384 -16.77 -3.04 -5.29
C GLY A 384 -15.96 -2.04 -6.10
N THR A 385 -16.61 -1.32 -7.01
CA THR A 385 -15.99 -0.27 -7.83
C THR A 385 -15.44 0.87 -6.96
N ALA A 386 -16.21 1.37 -5.98
CA ALA A 386 -15.77 2.45 -5.10
C ALA A 386 -14.59 2.03 -4.20
N ILE A 387 -14.61 0.80 -3.68
CA ILE A 387 -13.52 0.24 -2.87
C ILE A 387 -12.29 -0.03 -3.75
N GLY A 388 -12.47 -0.57 -4.95
CA GLY A 388 -11.39 -0.78 -5.91
C GLY A 388 -10.69 0.52 -6.27
N LEU A 389 -11.45 1.59 -6.53
CA LEU A 389 -10.92 2.94 -6.77
C LEU A 389 -10.11 3.45 -5.57
N ASN A 390 -10.64 3.34 -4.35
CA ASN A 390 -9.93 3.79 -3.15
C ASN A 390 -8.65 3.00 -2.90
N THR A 391 -8.68 1.68 -3.10
CA THR A 391 -7.49 0.81 -2.96
C THR A 391 -6.44 1.15 -4.03
N PHE A 392 -6.87 1.42 -5.26
CA PHE A 392 -5.98 1.92 -6.31
C PHE A 392 -5.34 3.25 -5.92
N ILE A 393 -6.13 4.22 -5.45
CA ILE A 393 -5.63 5.53 -5.00
C ILE A 393 -4.59 5.35 -3.88
N ASN A 394 -4.81 4.42 -2.95
CA ASN A 394 -3.86 4.12 -1.89
C ASN A 394 -2.52 3.62 -2.45
N THR A 395 -2.53 2.62 -3.34
CA THR A 395 -1.31 2.08 -3.95
C THR A 395 -0.62 3.12 -4.86
N PHE A 396 -1.42 3.85 -5.64
CA PHE A 396 -0.93 4.94 -6.48
C PHE A 396 -0.27 6.05 -5.65
N SER A 397 -0.86 6.44 -4.53
CA SER A 397 -0.32 7.47 -3.65
C SER A 397 1.01 7.08 -3.01
N GLN A 398 1.20 5.82 -2.70
CA GLN A 398 2.49 5.31 -2.20
C GLN A 398 3.57 5.44 -3.28
N THR A 399 3.26 5.07 -4.53
CA THR A 399 4.21 5.21 -5.65
C THR A 399 4.52 6.68 -5.94
N LEU A 400 3.49 7.54 -5.97
CA LEU A 400 3.66 8.99 -6.14
C LEU A 400 4.48 9.58 -4.97
N GLY A 401 4.18 9.19 -3.74
CA GLY A 401 4.93 9.59 -2.55
C GLY A 401 6.40 9.20 -2.62
N ALA A 402 6.70 7.96 -3.05
CA ALA A 402 8.07 7.50 -3.26
C ALA A 402 8.81 8.34 -4.31
N ALA A 403 8.15 8.68 -5.42
CA ALA A 403 8.74 9.51 -6.46
C ALA A 403 8.99 10.95 -5.99
N VAL A 404 8.02 11.58 -5.33
CA VAL A 404 8.12 12.96 -4.85
C VAL A 404 9.16 13.07 -3.73
N PHE A 405 9.06 12.24 -2.69
CA PHE A 405 10.03 12.25 -1.59
C PHE A 405 11.41 11.81 -2.06
N GLY A 406 11.50 10.89 -3.04
CA GLY A 406 12.76 10.51 -3.68
C GLY A 406 13.42 11.69 -4.39
N ALA A 407 12.67 12.44 -5.17
CA ALA A 407 13.17 13.63 -5.83
C ALA A 407 13.62 14.71 -4.81
N MET A 408 12.83 14.93 -3.76
CA MET A 408 13.17 15.87 -2.68
C MET A 408 14.47 15.45 -1.99
N PHE A 409 14.59 14.17 -1.61
CA PHE A 409 15.78 13.61 -0.96
C PHE A 409 17.02 13.78 -1.82
N ASN A 410 16.94 13.36 -3.09
CA ASN A 410 18.06 13.43 -4.02
C ASN A 410 18.51 14.87 -4.26
N THR A 411 17.56 15.81 -4.43
CA THR A 411 17.88 17.24 -4.59
C THR A 411 18.66 17.76 -3.37
N MET A 412 18.27 17.38 -2.15
CA MET A 412 18.95 17.82 -0.93
C MET A 412 20.34 17.18 -0.78
N ILE A 413 20.49 15.89 -1.10
CA ILE A 413 21.77 15.17 -1.07
C ILE A 413 22.76 15.80 -2.06
N HIS A 414 22.32 16.06 -3.29
CA HIS A 414 23.17 16.70 -4.31
C HIS A 414 23.54 18.14 -3.98
N ALA A 415 22.59 18.92 -3.46
CA ALA A 415 22.85 20.30 -3.02
C ALA A 415 23.91 20.40 -1.92
N ARG A 416 24.14 19.32 -1.19
CA ARG A 416 25.15 19.21 -0.11
C ARG A 416 26.42 18.46 -0.50
N GLY A 417 26.59 18.13 -1.79
CA GLY A 417 27.82 17.60 -2.36
C GLY A 417 28.12 16.14 -2.05
N ILE A 418 27.15 15.36 -1.50
CA ILE A 418 27.33 13.92 -1.29
C ILE A 418 27.28 13.20 -2.63
N LYS A 419 28.42 12.65 -3.07
CA LYS A 419 28.53 11.93 -4.35
C LYS A 419 28.22 10.43 -4.25
N ASN A 420 28.40 9.81 -3.07
CA ASN A 420 28.23 8.37 -2.87
C ASN A 420 27.46 8.09 -1.57
N LEU A 421 26.16 7.85 -1.69
CA LEU A 421 25.29 7.51 -0.57
C LEU A 421 25.65 6.14 0.06
N ASP A 422 26.18 5.21 -0.76
CA ASP A 422 26.58 3.87 -0.34
C ASP A 422 27.70 3.90 0.71
N LEU A 423 28.61 4.89 0.66
CA LEU A 423 29.64 5.06 1.65
C LEU A 423 29.11 5.46 3.04
N VAL A 424 27.96 6.15 3.06
CA VAL A 424 27.34 6.61 4.32
C VAL A 424 26.46 5.52 4.93
N THR A 425 25.78 4.74 4.10
CA THR A 425 24.86 3.68 4.55
C THR A 425 25.55 2.35 4.87
N SER A 426 26.75 2.10 4.32
CA SER A 426 27.53 0.87 4.55
C SER A 426 28.53 0.94 5.71
N GLY A 427 28.51 2.02 6.49
CA GLY A 427 29.34 2.11 7.71
C GLY A 427 30.83 2.41 7.49
N GLY A 428 31.17 3.15 6.43
CA GLY A 428 32.50 3.68 6.18
C GLY A 428 33.60 2.60 5.95
N HIS A 429 34.04 2.46 4.72
CA HIS A 429 35.23 1.63 4.47
C HIS A 429 36.50 2.27 5.08
N GLU A 430 37.39 1.45 5.56
CA GLU A 430 38.72 1.83 6.04
C GLU A 430 39.40 2.81 5.07
N GLY A 431 39.64 4.05 5.54
CA GLY A 431 40.30 5.10 4.78
C GLY A 431 39.58 6.45 4.68
N THR A 432 38.33 6.55 5.13
CA THR A 432 37.58 7.83 5.09
C THR A 432 37.90 8.63 6.37
N THR A 433 38.30 9.90 6.24
CA THR A 433 38.58 10.77 7.39
C THR A 433 37.30 11.02 8.21
N ALA A 434 37.42 11.03 9.54
CA ALA A 434 36.28 11.21 10.47
C ALA A 434 35.41 12.44 10.14
N ASN A 435 36.03 13.52 9.66
CA ASN A 435 35.33 14.75 9.27
C ASN A 435 34.36 14.53 8.07
N VAL A 436 34.75 13.73 7.07
CA VAL A 436 33.90 13.44 5.89
C VAL A 436 32.69 12.58 6.30
N VAL A 437 32.87 11.66 7.25
CA VAL A 437 31.78 10.83 7.78
C VAL A 437 30.78 11.69 8.52
N THR A 438 31.23 12.60 9.41
CA THR A 438 30.36 13.49 10.17
C THR A 438 29.57 14.45 9.27
N GLU A 439 30.24 15.08 8.29
CA GLU A 439 29.60 15.98 7.33
C GLU A 439 28.54 15.26 6.48
N SER A 440 28.83 14.02 6.08
CA SER A 440 27.90 13.18 5.35
C SER A 440 26.68 12.76 6.18
N GLN A 441 26.87 12.46 7.47
CA GLN A 441 25.80 12.14 8.42
C GLN A 441 24.88 13.35 8.66
N GLU A 442 25.44 14.53 8.86
CA GLU A 442 24.64 15.77 9.02
C GLU A 442 23.84 16.13 7.77
N ALA A 443 24.45 15.97 6.60
CA ALA A 443 23.77 16.21 5.33
C ALA A 443 22.65 15.18 5.09
N LEU A 444 22.85 13.93 5.45
CA LEU A 444 21.82 12.90 5.39
C LEU A 444 20.67 13.19 6.38
N ALA A 445 21.01 13.51 7.63
CA ALA A 445 20.05 13.85 8.67
C ALA A 445 19.14 14.99 8.23
N SER A 446 19.70 16.06 7.70
CA SER A 446 18.94 17.22 7.25
C SER A 446 18.12 16.94 5.98
N SER A 447 18.57 16.05 5.09
CA SER A 447 17.79 15.64 3.93
C SER A 447 16.55 14.84 4.34
N VAL A 448 16.68 13.95 5.33
CA VAL A 448 15.55 13.19 5.89
C VAL A 448 14.61 14.10 6.70
N HIS A 449 15.14 15.09 7.44
CA HIS A 449 14.31 16.09 8.12
C HIS A 449 13.43 16.86 7.16
N PHE A 450 13.92 17.19 5.97
CA PHE A 450 13.11 17.86 4.95
C PHE A 450 11.94 17.01 4.50
N ILE A 451 12.12 15.68 4.41
CA ILE A 451 11.03 14.73 4.11
C ILE A 451 10.02 14.69 5.27
N TYR A 452 10.48 14.63 6.52
CA TYR A 452 9.59 14.64 7.68
C TYR A 452 8.84 15.96 7.84
N MET A 453 9.45 17.10 7.47
CA MET A 453 8.74 18.36 7.34
C MET A 453 7.60 18.28 6.33
N GLY A 454 7.85 17.69 5.15
CA GLY A 454 6.80 17.42 4.15
C GLY A 454 5.69 16.52 4.70
N THR A 455 6.05 15.47 5.43
CA THR A 455 5.10 14.58 6.10
C THR A 455 4.26 15.31 7.15
N PHE A 456 4.86 16.19 7.94
CA PHE A 456 4.16 17.02 8.91
C PHE A 456 3.19 18.00 8.25
N ILE A 457 3.60 18.64 7.14
CA ILE A 457 2.71 19.49 6.34
C ILE A 457 1.51 18.68 5.83
N LEU A 458 1.73 17.48 5.29
CA LEU A 458 0.65 16.59 4.83
C LEU A 458 -0.30 16.20 5.98
N ALA A 459 0.21 15.97 7.18
CA ALA A 459 -0.61 15.69 8.35
C ALA A 459 -1.48 16.90 8.74
N LEU A 460 -0.93 18.11 8.71
CA LEU A 460 -1.70 19.34 8.93
C LEU A 460 -2.74 19.57 7.83
N VAL A 461 -2.41 19.32 6.57
CA VAL A 461 -3.37 19.38 5.46
C VAL A 461 -4.51 18.39 5.69
N THR A 462 -4.21 17.18 6.19
CA THR A 462 -5.25 16.19 6.56
C THR A 462 -6.19 16.78 7.61
N LEU A 463 -5.69 17.40 8.67
CA LEU A 463 -6.51 18.07 9.69
C LEU A 463 -7.41 19.15 9.09
N VAL A 464 -6.85 20.02 8.26
CA VAL A 464 -7.58 21.13 7.61
C VAL A 464 -8.68 20.58 6.69
N VAL A 465 -8.35 19.60 5.86
CA VAL A 465 -9.32 18.98 4.94
C VAL A 465 -10.48 18.34 5.72
N VAL A 466 -10.19 17.63 6.79
CA VAL A 466 -11.24 17.00 7.62
C VAL A 466 -12.07 18.04 8.34
N TRP A 467 -11.44 19.07 8.90
CA TRP A 467 -12.13 20.10 9.64
C TRP A 467 -13.12 20.89 8.80
N PHE A 468 -12.69 21.37 7.63
CA PHE A 468 -13.48 22.27 6.80
C PHE A 468 -14.38 21.54 5.76
N LEU A 469 -13.93 20.43 5.21
CA LEU A 469 -14.59 19.81 4.07
C LEU A 469 -15.48 18.63 4.45
N LEU A 470 -15.11 17.84 5.47
CA LEU A 470 -15.90 16.68 5.87
C LEU A 470 -17.07 17.12 6.76
N LYS A 471 -18.28 16.88 6.28
CA LYS A 471 -19.50 17.12 7.09
C LYS A 471 -19.66 16.00 8.12
N PRO A 472 -20.17 16.29 9.34
CA PRO A 472 -20.58 15.24 10.25
C PRO A 472 -21.64 14.37 9.58
N SER A 473 -21.44 13.05 9.55
CA SER A 473 -22.53 12.16 9.19
C SER A 473 -23.55 12.23 10.32
N THR A 474 -24.69 12.80 10.10
CA THR A 474 -25.85 12.59 10.96
C THR A 474 -26.18 11.10 10.85
N GLN A 475 -25.83 10.32 11.86
CA GLN A 475 -26.48 9.03 12.07
C GLN A 475 -27.94 9.37 12.34
N THR A 476 -28.78 9.32 11.32
CA THR A 476 -30.21 9.15 11.52
C THR A 476 -30.34 7.83 12.25
N SER A 477 -30.58 7.90 13.55
CA SER A 477 -31.15 6.84 14.35
C SER A 477 -32.55 6.59 13.81
N GLU A 478 -32.65 5.83 12.73
CA GLU A 478 -33.88 5.11 12.43
C GLU A 478 -33.85 3.85 13.31
N GLN A 479 -34.67 3.94 14.34
CA GLN A 479 -35.09 2.86 15.25
C GLN A 479 -35.76 1.73 14.48
#